data_3be1bd0cf15e62bb073b4394ae21f3eb
#
_entry.id   3be1bd0cf15e62bb073b4394ae21f3eb
#
_cell.length_a   1.000
_cell.length_b   1.000
_cell.length_c   1.000
_cell.angle_alpha   90.00
_cell.angle_beta   90.00
_cell.angle_gamma   90.00
#
_symmetry.space_group_name_H-M   'P 1'
#
loop_
_entity.id
_entity.type
_entity.pdbx_description
1 polymer ?
#
loop_
_entity_poly.entity_id
_entity_poly.type
_entity_poly.pdbx_seq_one_letter_code
_entity_poly.pdbx_strand_id
1 'polypeptide(L)'
;MSQENVDAIRAVFEATQRPEILARLGRGEVDLGLYDADVEWDVSRLGEWMPFELGEVYRGHEGVLTYWRRWLEAWRDLQYEIQDVRGVGDDVVVLIRNQRQWGRHSGILTELPPFAQVFTFREGRVVRMRAFPDHESALKVVGLEG
;
A
#
# COMPACT_ATOMS: atom_id res chain seq x y z
N MET A 1 -6.49 -9.97 16.18
CA MET A 1 -5.29 -10.75 16.52
C MET A 1 -4.19 -10.45 15.53
N SER A 2 -3.00 -10.16 16.04
CA SER A 2 -1.88 -9.72 15.19
C SER A 2 -1.54 -10.67 14.06
N GLN A 3 -1.51 -11.98 14.33
CA GLN A 3 -1.11 -12.94 13.30
C GLN A 3 -2.11 -13.00 12.16
N GLU A 4 -3.39 -12.95 12.46
CA GLU A 4 -4.43 -12.94 11.42
C GLU A 4 -4.32 -11.70 10.56
N ASN A 5 -4.03 -10.56 11.20
CA ASN A 5 -3.86 -9.29 10.49
C ASN A 5 -2.61 -9.34 9.59
N VAL A 6 -1.51 -9.87 10.10
CA VAL A 6 -0.28 -10.05 9.33
C VAL A 6 -0.55 -10.91 8.10
N ASP A 7 -1.24 -12.03 8.28
CA ASP A 7 -1.54 -12.95 7.18
C ASP A 7 -2.42 -12.30 6.12
N ALA A 8 -3.40 -11.51 6.55
CA ALA A 8 -4.29 -10.79 5.63
C ALA A 8 -3.50 -9.79 4.78
N ILE A 9 -2.59 -9.05 5.40
CA ILE A 9 -1.78 -8.07 4.68
C ILE A 9 -0.80 -8.76 3.72
N ARG A 10 -0.18 -9.86 4.13
CA ARG A 10 0.70 -10.62 3.22
C ARG A 10 -0.07 -11.07 1.97
N ALA A 11 -1.30 -11.53 2.15
CA ALA A 11 -2.13 -11.95 1.01
C ALA A 11 -2.43 -10.80 0.05
N VAL A 12 -2.68 -9.61 0.58
CA VAL A 12 -2.91 -8.41 -0.24
C VAL A 12 -1.68 -8.10 -1.08
N PHE A 13 -0.51 -8.12 -0.47
CA PHE A 13 0.73 -7.81 -1.19
C PHE A 13 1.06 -8.86 -2.25
N GLU A 14 0.81 -10.12 -1.98
CA GLU A 14 0.98 -11.17 -3.00
C GLU A 14 0.04 -10.94 -4.18
N ALA A 15 -1.20 -10.59 -3.90
CA ALA A 15 -2.21 -10.39 -4.95
C ALA A 15 -1.85 -9.20 -5.86
N THR A 16 -1.36 -8.10 -5.30
CA THR A 16 -1.08 -6.90 -6.09
C THR A 16 0.14 -7.05 -7.01
N GLN A 17 0.95 -8.07 -6.82
CA GLN A 17 2.04 -8.36 -7.74
C GLN A 17 1.59 -9.16 -8.97
N ARG A 18 0.34 -9.58 -9.00
CA ARG A 18 -0.22 -10.31 -10.14
C ARG A 18 -0.87 -9.32 -11.11
N PRO A 19 -0.42 -9.24 -12.35
CA PRO A 19 -0.97 -8.27 -13.32
C PRO A 19 -2.48 -8.36 -13.50
N GLU A 20 -3.06 -9.57 -13.50
CA GLU A 20 -4.49 -9.75 -13.66
C GLU A 20 -5.28 -9.21 -12.47
N ILE A 21 -4.74 -9.32 -11.25
CA ILE A 21 -5.39 -8.78 -10.07
C ILE A 21 -5.28 -7.25 -10.07
N LEU A 22 -4.13 -6.73 -10.43
CA LEU A 22 -3.90 -5.29 -10.52
C LEU A 22 -4.85 -4.65 -11.54
N ALA A 23 -5.06 -5.30 -12.68
CA ALA A 23 -5.98 -4.83 -13.70
C ALA A 23 -7.42 -4.82 -13.19
N ARG A 24 -7.83 -5.84 -12.46
CA ARG A 24 -9.17 -5.91 -11.85
C ARG A 24 -9.37 -4.82 -10.81
N LEU A 25 -8.33 -4.55 -10.03
CA LEU A 25 -8.35 -3.48 -9.05
C LEU A 25 -8.62 -2.13 -9.71
N GLY A 26 -7.96 -1.88 -10.84
CA GLY A 26 -8.19 -0.66 -11.62
C GLY A 26 -9.60 -0.53 -12.19
N ARG A 27 -10.29 -1.65 -12.39
CA ARG A 27 -11.68 -1.66 -12.85
C ARG A 27 -12.71 -1.70 -11.72
N GLY A 28 -12.24 -1.73 -10.47
CA GLY A 28 -13.14 -1.84 -9.32
C GLY A 28 -13.76 -3.22 -9.15
N GLU A 29 -13.14 -4.25 -9.75
CA GLU A 29 -13.67 -5.62 -9.74
C GLU A 29 -12.96 -6.49 -8.70
N VAL A 30 -12.74 -5.96 -7.51
CA VAL A 30 -12.10 -6.66 -6.39
C VAL A 30 -12.94 -6.52 -5.14
N ASP A 31 -12.80 -7.50 -4.25
CA ASP A 31 -13.46 -7.47 -2.97
C ASP A 31 -12.64 -6.61 -2.00
N LEU A 32 -13.22 -5.53 -1.52
CA LEU A 32 -12.59 -4.64 -0.55
C LEU A 32 -13.09 -4.90 0.87
N GLY A 33 -13.60 -6.09 1.15
CA GLY A 33 -14.15 -6.45 2.47
C GLY A 33 -13.15 -6.39 3.62
N LEU A 34 -11.85 -6.47 3.34
CA LEU A 34 -10.82 -6.30 4.36
C LEU A 34 -10.77 -4.86 4.86
N TYR A 35 -11.21 -3.91 4.05
CA TYR A 35 -11.13 -2.48 4.37
C TYR A 35 -12.46 -1.99 4.91
N ASP A 36 -12.38 -1.19 5.99
CA ASP A 36 -13.55 -0.53 6.54
C ASP A 36 -14.17 0.39 5.50
N ALA A 37 -15.49 0.60 5.59
CA ALA A 37 -16.20 1.48 4.65
C ALA A 37 -15.65 2.91 4.65
N ASP A 38 -15.11 3.34 5.80
CA ASP A 38 -14.55 4.68 5.97
C ASP A 38 -13.02 4.67 6.03
N VAL A 39 -12.38 3.68 5.43
CA VAL A 39 -10.93 3.53 5.45
C VAL A 39 -10.22 4.79 4.98
N GLU A 40 -9.12 5.11 5.64
CA GLU A 40 -8.27 6.23 5.27
C GLU A 40 -7.00 5.69 4.62
N TRP A 41 -6.79 6.03 3.36
CA TRP A 41 -5.63 5.61 2.57
C TRP A 41 -4.71 6.81 2.41
N ASP A 42 -3.69 6.90 3.26
CA ASP A 42 -2.85 8.09 3.37
C ASP A 42 -1.49 7.88 2.75
N VAL A 43 -1.29 8.44 1.57
CA VAL A 43 -0.01 8.44 0.87
C VAL A 43 0.59 9.84 0.80
N SER A 44 0.09 10.78 1.62
CA SER A 44 0.51 12.17 1.59
C SER A 44 2.00 12.37 1.92
N ARG A 45 2.58 11.47 2.71
CA ARG A 45 3.99 11.55 3.08
C ARG A 45 4.93 11.20 1.93
N LEU A 46 4.40 10.58 0.87
CA LEU A 46 5.17 10.20 -0.31
C LEU A 46 5.04 11.23 -1.44
N GLY A 47 4.53 12.42 -1.14
CA GLY A 47 4.26 13.44 -2.15
C GLY A 47 5.38 13.69 -3.14
N GLU A 48 6.63 13.74 -2.67
CA GLU A 48 7.79 13.96 -3.53
C GLU A 48 8.12 12.77 -4.44
N TRP A 49 7.69 11.59 -4.06
CA TRP A 49 7.94 10.36 -4.80
C TRP A 49 6.82 10.03 -5.77
N MET A 50 5.64 10.61 -5.50
CA MET A 50 4.43 10.26 -6.24
C MET A 50 4.23 11.24 -7.39
N PRO A 51 4.38 10.80 -8.63
CA PRO A 51 4.08 11.66 -9.78
C PRO A 51 2.57 11.88 -9.86
N PHE A 52 2.18 12.95 -10.56
CA PHE A 52 0.78 13.23 -10.87
C PHE A 52 -0.11 13.47 -9.65
N GLU A 53 0.47 14.05 -8.61
CA GLU A 53 -0.31 14.44 -7.43
C GLU A 53 -1.03 13.27 -6.73
N LEU A 54 -0.43 12.08 -6.76
CA LEU A 54 -1.00 10.94 -6.06
C LEU A 54 -0.78 10.98 -4.55
N GLY A 55 0.07 11.90 -4.06
CA GLY A 55 0.43 11.99 -2.66
C GLY A 55 -0.60 12.71 -1.80
N GLU A 56 -1.77 12.12 -1.62
CA GLU A 56 -2.84 12.69 -0.82
C GLU A 56 -3.51 11.63 0.07
N VAL A 57 -4.56 12.00 0.77
CA VAL A 57 -5.35 11.08 1.57
C VAL A 57 -6.62 10.73 0.79
N TYR A 58 -6.83 9.44 0.58
CA TYR A 58 -8.01 8.91 -0.10
C TYR A 58 -8.90 8.26 0.93
N ARG A 59 -10.21 8.42 0.81
CA ARG A 59 -11.15 7.94 1.83
C ARG A 59 -12.17 6.97 1.25
N GLY A 60 -12.46 5.93 2.05
CA GLY A 60 -13.46 4.93 1.71
C GLY A 60 -13.03 4.00 0.59
N HIS A 61 -13.89 3.05 0.26
CA HIS A 61 -13.61 2.10 -0.82
C HIS A 61 -13.41 2.82 -2.15
N GLU A 62 -14.23 3.83 -2.43
CA GLU A 62 -14.07 4.61 -3.66
C GLU A 62 -12.74 5.33 -3.72
N GLY A 63 -12.26 5.84 -2.57
CA GLY A 63 -10.97 6.49 -2.49
C GLY A 63 -9.83 5.55 -2.82
N VAL A 64 -9.87 4.33 -2.27
CA VAL A 64 -8.85 3.30 -2.56
C VAL A 64 -8.84 2.95 -4.03
N LEU A 65 -10.03 2.77 -4.62
CA LEU A 65 -10.15 2.46 -6.04
C LEU A 65 -9.67 3.62 -6.92
N THR A 66 -9.95 4.85 -6.51
CA THR A 66 -9.48 6.05 -7.21
C THR A 66 -7.96 6.11 -7.20
N TYR A 67 -7.34 5.83 -6.05
CA TYR A 67 -5.88 5.79 -5.94
C TYR A 67 -5.29 4.78 -6.94
N TRP A 68 -5.80 3.54 -6.96
CA TRP A 68 -5.27 2.51 -7.85
C TRP A 68 -5.54 2.81 -9.32
N ARG A 69 -6.67 3.42 -9.62
CA ARG A 69 -6.98 3.82 -11.00
C ARG A 69 -5.99 4.86 -11.48
N ARG A 70 -5.70 5.86 -10.65
CA ARG A 70 -4.71 6.90 -10.97
C ARG A 70 -3.31 6.29 -11.11
N TRP A 71 -2.97 5.37 -10.21
CA TRP A 71 -1.68 4.69 -10.27
C TRP A 71 -1.54 3.94 -11.61
N LEU A 72 -2.56 3.20 -11.99
CA LEU A 72 -2.54 2.41 -13.22
C LEU A 72 -2.61 3.25 -14.49
N GLU A 73 -3.06 4.47 -14.43
CA GLU A 73 -2.97 5.40 -15.55
C GLU A 73 -1.54 5.80 -15.85
N ALA A 74 -0.72 5.90 -14.81
CA ALA A 74 0.68 6.31 -14.91
C ALA A 74 1.63 5.14 -15.09
N TRP A 75 1.33 4.01 -14.48
CA TRP A 75 2.24 2.87 -14.36
C TRP A 75 1.58 1.58 -14.80
N ARG A 76 2.43 0.63 -15.15
CA ARG A 76 2.02 -0.75 -15.39
C ARG A 76 3.03 -1.65 -14.69
N ASP A 77 2.65 -2.88 -14.40
CA ASP A 77 3.50 -3.88 -13.76
C ASP A 77 4.12 -3.36 -12.47
N LEU A 78 3.96 -4.09 -11.43
CA LEU A 78 4.44 -3.73 -10.10
C LEU A 78 5.17 -4.92 -9.53
N GLN A 79 6.45 -4.72 -9.19
CA GLN A 79 7.27 -5.74 -8.53
C GLN A 79 7.94 -5.12 -7.32
N TYR A 80 8.02 -5.88 -6.25
CA TYR A 80 8.68 -5.42 -5.04
C TYR A 80 9.06 -6.60 -4.17
N GLU A 81 9.90 -6.35 -3.19
CA GLU A 81 10.26 -7.33 -2.18
C GLU A 81 9.74 -6.86 -0.83
N ILE A 82 9.18 -7.78 -0.07
CA ILE A 82 8.79 -7.53 1.31
C ILE A 82 9.97 -7.91 2.18
N GLN A 83 10.59 -6.93 2.80
CA GLN A 83 11.72 -7.18 3.70
C GLN A 83 11.23 -7.78 5.01
N ASP A 84 10.13 -7.26 5.54
CA ASP A 84 9.55 -7.78 6.77
C ASP A 84 8.11 -7.32 6.91
N VAL A 85 7.31 -8.10 7.63
CA VAL A 85 5.94 -7.74 8.03
C VAL A 85 5.82 -8.02 9.52
N ARG A 86 5.50 -7.00 10.30
CA ARG A 86 5.41 -7.14 11.76
C ARG A 86 4.06 -6.67 12.27
N GLY A 87 3.47 -7.47 13.16
CA GLY A 87 2.26 -7.07 13.88
C GLY A 87 2.65 -6.44 15.20
N VAL A 88 2.13 -5.24 15.48
CA VAL A 88 2.36 -4.52 16.74
C VAL A 88 1.02 -3.98 17.22
N GLY A 89 0.40 -4.66 18.18
CA GLY A 89 -0.94 -4.29 18.63
C GLY A 89 -1.93 -4.39 17.48
N ASP A 90 -2.61 -3.30 17.19
CA ASP A 90 -3.58 -3.21 16.10
C ASP A 90 -2.94 -2.82 14.76
N ASP A 91 -1.63 -2.61 14.74
CA ASP A 91 -0.92 -2.20 13.54
C ASP A 91 -0.16 -3.33 12.90
N VAL A 92 -0.08 -3.30 11.57
CA VAL A 92 0.80 -4.18 10.80
C VAL A 92 1.73 -3.28 9.98
N VAL A 93 3.02 -3.44 10.20
CA VAL A 93 4.05 -2.67 9.49
C VAL A 93 4.62 -3.53 8.37
N VAL A 94 4.64 -3.00 7.16
CA VAL A 94 5.23 -3.67 6.00
C VAL A 94 6.44 -2.87 5.55
N LEU A 95 7.61 -3.49 5.58
CA LEU A 95 8.85 -2.88 5.11
C LEU A 95 9.10 -3.34 3.68
N ILE A 96 9.09 -2.40 2.75
CA ILE A 96 9.16 -2.68 1.32
C ILE A 96 10.50 -2.20 0.77
N ARG A 97 11.09 -2.97 -0.15
CA ARG A 97 12.30 -2.58 -0.86
C ARG A 97 12.25 -3.06 -2.30
N ASN A 98 13.14 -2.51 -3.11
CA ASN A 98 13.29 -2.90 -4.51
C ASN A 98 11.98 -2.85 -5.30
N GLN A 99 11.16 -1.84 -5.03
CA GLN A 99 9.94 -1.66 -5.81
C GLN A 99 10.29 -1.14 -7.19
N ARG A 100 9.77 -1.81 -8.20
CA ARG A 100 9.94 -1.47 -9.60
C ARG A 100 8.59 -1.32 -10.26
N GLN A 101 8.48 -0.31 -11.07
CA GLN A 101 7.27 -0.04 -11.83
C GLN A 101 7.64 0.57 -13.17
N TRP A 102 6.85 0.30 -14.18
CA TRP A 102 7.14 0.75 -15.52
C TRP A 102 6.11 1.78 -15.95
N GLY A 103 6.60 2.89 -16.55
CA GLY A 103 5.70 3.90 -17.09
C GLY A 103 4.79 3.27 -18.12
N ARG A 104 3.48 3.53 -18.00
CA ARG A 104 2.50 2.90 -18.90
C ARG A 104 2.72 3.29 -20.35
N HIS A 105 3.07 4.53 -20.57
CA HIS A 105 3.23 5.07 -21.93
C HIS A 105 4.68 5.09 -22.40
N SER A 106 5.60 5.35 -21.49
CA SER A 106 7.03 5.42 -21.82
C SER A 106 7.72 4.06 -21.81
N GLY A 107 7.22 3.12 -21.03
CA GLY A 107 7.88 1.84 -20.81
C GLY A 107 9.14 1.94 -19.97
N ILE A 108 9.42 3.11 -19.39
CA ILE A 108 10.63 3.33 -18.61
C ILE A 108 10.49 2.74 -17.21
N LEU A 109 11.49 1.96 -16.81
CA LEU A 109 11.56 1.38 -15.47
C LEU A 109 11.92 2.45 -14.45
N THR A 110 11.16 2.50 -13.37
CA THR A 110 11.45 3.36 -12.23
C THR A 110 11.61 2.48 -10.99
N GLU A 111 12.68 2.69 -10.26
CA GLU A 111 12.93 2.00 -9.00
C GLU A 111 12.75 2.98 -7.86
N LEU A 112 12.02 2.56 -6.82
CA LEU A 112 11.78 3.40 -5.65
C LEU A 112 12.76 3.07 -4.53
N PRO A 113 13.16 4.07 -3.72
CA PRO A 113 13.92 3.80 -2.50
C PRO A 113 13.08 2.94 -1.55
N PRO A 114 13.70 2.27 -0.57
CA PRO A 114 12.95 1.53 0.45
C PRO A 114 11.93 2.44 1.14
N PHE A 115 10.72 1.92 1.34
CA PHE A 115 9.68 2.65 2.04
C PHE A 115 8.83 1.67 2.85
N ALA A 116 7.81 2.16 3.53
CA ALA A 116 7.01 1.30 4.39
C ALA A 116 5.55 1.73 4.39
N GLN A 117 4.69 0.79 4.78
CA GLN A 117 3.28 1.05 4.98
C GLN A 117 2.87 0.52 6.33
N VAL A 118 2.00 1.25 7.01
CA VAL A 118 1.43 0.85 8.29
C VAL A 118 -0.08 0.73 8.12
N PHE A 119 -0.60 -0.47 8.39
CA PHE A 119 -2.02 -0.78 8.32
C PHE A 119 -2.56 -0.87 9.74
N THR A 120 -3.54 -0.05 10.07
CA THR A 120 -4.19 -0.08 11.38
C THR A 120 -5.51 -0.82 11.26
N PHE A 121 -5.72 -1.80 12.12
CA PHE A 121 -6.92 -2.63 12.13
C PHE A 121 -7.85 -2.28 13.28
N ARG A 122 -9.14 -2.46 13.05
CA ARG A 122 -10.16 -2.41 14.10
C ARG A 122 -11.23 -3.43 13.71
N GLU A 123 -11.53 -4.35 14.65
CA GLU A 123 -12.53 -5.40 14.43
C GLU A 123 -12.28 -6.21 13.14
N GLY A 124 -11.01 -6.53 12.88
CA GLY A 124 -10.62 -7.36 11.75
C GLY A 124 -10.58 -6.64 10.40
N ARG A 125 -10.79 -5.32 10.38
CA ARG A 125 -10.76 -4.53 9.15
C ARG A 125 -9.73 -3.43 9.22
N VAL A 126 -9.14 -3.13 8.09
CA VAL A 126 -8.19 -2.02 7.98
C VAL A 126 -8.99 -0.71 8.02
N VAL A 127 -8.73 0.12 9.02
CA VAL A 127 -9.35 1.45 9.13
C VAL A 127 -8.44 2.55 8.61
N ARG A 128 -7.14 2.27 8.49
CA ARG A 128 -6.20 3.26 8.00
C ARG A 128 -4.95 2.60 7.44
N MET A 129 -4.47 3.09 6.32
CA MET A 129 -3.15 2.78 5.81
C MET A 129 -2.37 4.08 5.72
N ARG A 130 -1.13 4.07 6.21
CA ARG A 130 -0.22 5.21 6.11
C ARG A 130 1.07 4.75 5.45
N ALA A 131 1.47 5.43 4.38
CA ALA A 131 2.73 5.16 3.70
C ALA A 131 3.80 6.11 4.23
N PHE A 132 5.00 5.58 4.46
CA PHE A 132 6.13 6.34 5.00
C PHE A 132 7.31 6.28 4.04
N PRO A 133 8.05 7.39 3.89
CA PRO A 133 9.16 7.45 2.92
C PRO A 133 10.39 6.62 3.31
N ASP A 134 10.44 6.10 4.53
CA ASP A 134 11.54 5.25 4.97
C ASP A 134 11.06 4.28 6.04
N HIS A 135 11.86 3.23 6.29
CA HIS A 135 11.52 2.21 7.27
C HIS A 135 11.56 2.77 8.70
N GLU A 136 12.51 3.62 9.01
CA GLU A 136 12.68 4.18 10.34
C GLU A 136 11.44 4.93 10.82
N SER A 137 10.89 5.80 9.98
CA SER A 137 9.71 6.59 10.32
C SER A 137 8.51 5.70 10.66
N ALA A 138 8.31 4.64 9.86
CA ALA A 138 7.22 3.70 10.10
C ALA A 138 7.41 2.93 11.40
N LEU A 139 8.62 2.47 11.66
CA LEU A 139 8.92 1.72 12.88
C LEU A 139 8.72 2.60 14.13
N LYS A 140 9.11 3.85 14.07
CA LYS A 140 8.90 4.79 15.17
C LYS A 140 7.42 4.98 15.48
N VAL A 141 6.60 5.12 14.44
CA VAL A 141 5.17 5.39 14.61
C VAL A 141 4.46 4.27 15.36
N VAL A 142 4.91 3.03 15.20
CA VAL A 142 4.31 1.89 15.90
C VAL A 142 5.06 1.51 17.17
N GLY A 143 6.06 2.30 17.57
CA GLY A 143 6.79 2.07 18.81
C GLY A 143 7.95 1.09 18.71
N LEU A 144 8.38 0.74 17.51
CA LEU A 144 9.53 -0.11 17.28
C LEU A 144 10.70 0.76 16.84
N GLU A 145 11.72 0.88 17.66
CA GLU A 145 12.90 1.66 17.34
C GLU A 145 14.09 0.74 17.08
N GLY A 146 14.90 1.14 16.15
CA GLY A 146 16.13 0.46 15.81
C GLY A 146 16.07 -0.36 14.56
#